data_c498f79efb0690324dd311fcbfed32a1
#
_entry.id   c498f79efb0690324dd311fcbfed32a1
#
_cell.length_a   1.000
_cell.length_b   1.000
_cell.length_c   1.000
_cell.angle_alpha   90.00
_cell.angle_beta   90.00
_cell.angle_gamma   90.00
#
_symmetry.space_group_name_H-M   'P 1'
#
loop_
_entity.id
_entity.type
_entity.pdbx_description
1 polymer ?
#
loop_
_entity_poly.entity_id
_entity_poly.type
_entity_poly.pdbx_seq_one_letter_code
_entity_poly.pdbx_strand_id
1 'polypeptide(L)'
;EFGPLPDQSMHEKTTVPALIKEIYDFLRQADAIELNDLFRRLEKGEDVQNQIDNFETHVVPIIADIDAGFGNEEATYLLTKKMIEAGACAIQIENQVSDAKQCGHQDGKVTVPHEDFIAKLNAIRYAFLELGVDDGIIVARTDSEGASLTQKLPVSNEPGDLASQYLAFIESEEIDINDAEEDD
;
A
#
# COMPACT_ATOMS: atom_id res chain seq x y z
N GLU A 1 -15.47 5.88 -11.89
CA GLU A 1 -14.96 7.26 -11.94
C GLU A 1 -13.43 7.32 -11.80
N PHE A 2 -12.86 6.39 -11.08
CA PHE A 2 -11.42 6.40 -10.74
C PHE A 2 -10.56 5.50 -11.62
N GLY A 3 -11.08 4.97 -12.69
CA GLY A 3 -10.35 4.19 -13.68
C GLY A 3 -11.17 3.05 -14.26
N PRO A 4 -10.83 2.56 -15.45
CA PRO A 4 -11.59 1.52 -16.14
C PRO A 4 -11.38 0.12 -15.57
N LEU A 5 -10.19 -0.17 -15.02
CA LEU A 5 -9.78 -1.48 -14.51
C LEU A 5 -8.95 -1.29 -13.23
N PRO A 6 -9.58 -0.95 -12.10
CA PRO A 6 -8.88 -0.52 -10.89
C PRO A 6 -7.97 -1.58 -10.29
N ASP A 7 -8.29 -2.85 -10.45
CA ASP A 7 -7.52 -3.96 -9.87
C ASP A 7 -6.35 -4.44 -10.77
N GLN A 8 -5.95 -3.66 -11.73
CA GLN A 8 -4.88 -3.98 -12.68
C GLN A 8 -3.86 -2.85 -12.85
N SER A 9 -3.76 -1.94 -11.89
CA SER A 9 -2.87 -0.76 -11.92
C SER A 9 -3.01 0.08 -13.21
N MET A 10 -4.20 0.12 -13.80
CA MET A 10 -4.45 0.78 -15.08
C MET A 10 -5.06 2.18 -14.94
N HIS A 11 -5.22 2.67 -13.75
CA HIS A 11 -5.70 4.02 -13.48
C HIS A 11 -4.54 4.97 -13.20
N GLU A 12 -4.81 6.25 -13.27
CA GLU A 12 -3.83 7.27 -12.91
C GLU A 12 -3.58 7.22 -11.39
N LYS A 13 -2.30 7.19 -10.99
CA LYS A 13 -1.88 6.95 -9.60
C LYS A 13 -2.26 8.04 -8.58
N THR A 14 -2.85 9.13 -9.00
CA THR A 14 -3.40 10.15 -8.09
C THR A 14 -4.87 9.93 -7.74
N THR A 15 -5.55 8.98 -8.37
CA THR A 15 -6.98 8.74 -8.15
C THR A 15 -7.26 8.20 -6.75
N VAL A 16 -6.45 7.26 -6.27
CA VAL A 16 -6.63 6.70 -4.91
C VAL A 16 -6.33 7.72 -3.82
N PRO A 17 -5.24 8.51 -3.87
CA PRO A 17 -5.07 9.62 -2.94
C PRO A 17 -6.23 10.62 -2.92
N ALA A 18 -6.80 10.95 -4.08
CA ALA A 18 -7.97 11.83 -4.16
C ALA A 18 -9.19 11.22 -3.47
N LEU A 19 -9.45 9.93 -3.67
CA LEU A 19 -10.53 9.20 -3.00
C LEU A 19 -10.33 9.15 -1.48
N ILE A 20 -9.13 8.86 -1.03
CA ILE A 20 -8.78 8.84 0.41
C ILE A 20 -9.07 10.21 1.02
N LYS A 21 -8.61 11.28 0.35
CA LYS A 21 -8.85 12.64 0.83
C LYS A 21 -10.32 12.98 0.90
N GLU A 22 -11.10 12.62 -0.09
CA GLU A 22 -12.55 12.83 -0.10
C GLU A 22 -13.23 12.12 1.08
N ILE A 23 -12.93 10.84 1.30
CA ILE A 23 -13.47 10.05 2.41
C ILE A 23 -13.06 10.70 3.76
N TYR A 24 -11.79 11.01 3.92
CA TYR A 24 -11.27 11.59 5.14
C TYR A 24 -11.89 12.97 5.45
N ASP A 25 -12.03 13.83 4.44
CA ASP A 25 -12.67 15.14 4.59
C ASP A 25 -14.14 15.00 4.97
N PHE A 26 -14.89 14.04 4.40
CA PHE A 26 -16.28 13.79 4.79
C PHE A 26 -16.41 13.31 6.24
N LEU A 27 -15.55 12.41 6.69
CA LEU A 27 -15.58 11.93 8.08
C LEU A 27 -15.28 13.08 9.05
N ARG A 28 -14.29 13.91 8.77
CA ARG A 28 -13.98 15.10 9.56
C ARG A 28 -15.12 16.14 9.55
N GLN A 29 -15.78 16.27 8.40
CA GLN A 29 -16.94 17.18 8.32
C GLN A 29 -18.12 16.67 9.14
N ALA A 30 -18.34 15.37 9.21
CA ALA A 30 -19.35 14.77 10.08
C ALA A 30 -19.06 15.10 11.55
N ASP A 31 -17.83 14.93 12.01
CA ASP A 31 -17.41 15.32 13.37
C ASP A 31 -17.68 16.81 13.64
N ALA A 32 -17.29 17.67 12.71
CA ALA A 32 -17.46 19.11 12.87
C ALA A 32 -18.95 19.52 12.94
N ILE A 33 -19.82 18.88 12.17
CA ILE A 33 -21.27 19.15 12.18
C ILE A 33 -21.85 18.73 13.53
N GLU A 34 -21.55 17.52 13.99
CA GLU A 34 -22.11 16.99 15.24
C GLU A 34 -21.61 17.78 16.45
N LEU A 35 -20.31 18.04 16.54
CA LEU A 35 -19.74 18.84 17.62
C LEU A 35 -20.30 20.27 17.64
N ASN A 36 -20.44 20.91 16.48
CA ASN A 36 -21.05 22.24 16.40
C ASN A 36 -22.52 22.24 16.85
N ASP A 37 -23.30 21.21 16.57
CA ASP A 37 -24.66 21.08 17.08
C ASP A 37 -24.67 20.91 18.60
N LEU A 38 -23.83 20.04 19.14
CA LEU A 38 -23.71 19.83 20.58
C LEU A 38 -23.32 21.12 21.31
N PHE A 39 -22.35 21.85 20.82
CA PHE A 39 -21.94 23.13 21.43
C PHE A 39 -23.05 24.19 21.35
N ARG A 40 -23.79 24.30 20.25
CA ARG A 40 -24.93 25.20 20.14
C ARG A 40 -26.07 24.85 21.10
N ARG A 41 -26.28 23.57 21.35
CA ARG A 41 -27.28 23.09 22.33
C ARG A 41 -26.83 23.37 23.74
N LEU A 42 -25.55 23.20 24.03
CA LEU A 42 -24.97 23.59 25.35
C LEU A 42 -25.13 25.10 25.61
N GLU A 43 -24.84 25.93 24.60
CA GLU A 43 -25.04 27.40 24.72
C GLU A 43 -26.50 27.80 25.00
N LYS A 44 -27.46 27.00 24.56
CA LYS A 44 -28.89 27.18 24.84
C LYS A 44 -29.30 26.66 26.23
N GLY A 45 -28.37 26.10 26.98
CA GLY A 45 -28.60 25.55 28.32
C GLY A 45 -29.14 24.11 28.33
N GLU A 46 -29.01 23.38 27.22
CA GLU A 46 -29.34 21.96 27.20
C GLU A 46 -28.25 21.15 27.93
N ASP A 47 -28.65 20.04 28.56
CA ASP A 47 -27.73 19.14 29.25
C ASP A 47 -27.12 18.14 28.27
N VAL A 48 -26.11 18.59 27.54
CA VAL A 48 -25.38 17.78 26.53
C VAL A 48 -23.90 17.58 26.86
N GLN A 49 -23.44 18.04 28.04
CA GLN A 49 -22.03 17.98 28.43
C GLN A 49 -21.48 16.54 28.33
N ASN A 50 -22.23 15.56 28.83
CA ASN A 50 -21.84 14.17 28.75
C ASN A 50 -21.70 13.64 27.30
N GLN A 51 -22.47 14.17 26.36
CA GLN A 51 -22.34 13.79 24.93
C GLN A 51 -21.07 14.38 24.31
N ILE A 52 -20.69 15.59 24.73
CA ILE A 52 -19.45 16.25 24.32
C ILE A 52 -18.23 15.51 24.88
N ASP A 53 -18.25 15.20 26.18
CA ASP A 53 -17.14 14.56 26.89
C ASP A 53 -16.86 13.13 26.40
N ASN A 54 -17.88 12.45 25.89
CA ASN A 54 -17.81 11.10 25.36
C ASN A 54 -18.01 11.06 23.82
N PHE A 55 -17.71 12.15 23.14
CA PHE A 55 -17.85 12.20 21.69
C PHE A 55 -16.91 11.18 21.04
N GLU A 56 -17.47 10.32 20.20
CA GLU A 56 -16.71 9.38 19.37
C GLU A 56 -16.55 9.93 17.96
N THR A 57 -15.31 10.03 17.52
CA THR A 57 -15.01 10.53 16.17
C THR A 57 -15.55 9.59 15.08
N HIS A 58 -16.02 10.14 13.97
CA HIS A 58 -16.37 9.39 12.76
C HIS A 58 -15.14 9.00 11.95
N VAL A 59 -13.96 9.59 12.25
CA VAL A 59 -12.73 9.27 11.56
C VAL A 59 -12.27 7.87 11.95
N VAL A 60 -12.34 6.95 10.98
CA VAL A 60 -11.84 5.58 11.12
C VAL A 60 -10.51 5.41 10.40
N PRO A 61 -9.68 4.44 10.81
CA PRO A 61 -8.43 4.13 10.11
C PRO A 61 -8.67 3.79 8.64
N ILE A 62 -7.91 4.43 7.73
CA ILE A 62 -7.97 4.17 6.29
C ILE A 62 -6.73 3.38 5.89
N ILE A 63 -6.95 2.17 5.37
CA ILE A 63 -5.92 1.34 4.76
C ILE A 63 -5.95 1.59 3.25
N ALA A 64 -4.87 2.09 2.68
CA ALA A 64 -4.75 2.34 1.27
C ALA A 64 -4.10 1.15 0.56
N ASP A 65 -4.75 0.63 -0.47
CA ASP A 65 -4.18 -0.32 -1.39
C ASP A 65 -3.42 0.42 -2.50
N ILE A 66 -2.15 0.11 -2.66
CA ILE A 66 -1.30 0.69 -3.70
C ILE A 66 -0.88 -0.34 -4.76
N ASP A 67 -1.65 -1.43 -4.90
CA ASP A 67 -1.33 -2.51 -5.82
C ASP A 67 0.14 -2.97 -5.62
N ALA A 68 0.91 -3.03 -6.70
CA ALA A 68 2.34 -3.36 -6.68
C ALA A 68 3.27 -2.13 -6.56
N GLY A 69 2.74 -0.95 -6.20
CA GLY A 69 3.50 0.28 -5.99
C GLY A 69 3.61 1.21 -7.20
N PHE A 70 3.01 0.85 -8.33
CA PHE A 70 2.99 1.65 -9.59
C PHE A 70 4.37 1.95 -10.16
N GLY A 71 5.33 1.07 -9.97
CA GLY A 71 6.69 1.17 -10.48
C GLY A 71 7.72 0.59 -9.52
N ASN A 72 8.90 1.19 -9.49
CA ASN A 72 9.99 0.83 -8.59
C ASN A 72 9.79 1.44 -7.17
N GLU A 73 10.79 1.32 -6.32
CA GLU A 73 10.76 1.83 -4.95
C GLU A 73 10.59 3.36 -4.87
N GLU A 74 11.15 4.14 -5.78
CA GLU A 74 10.97 5.60 -5.80
C GLU A 74 9.53 5.98 -6.14
N ALA A 75 8.92 5.29 -7.11
CA ALA A 75 7.52 5.50 -7.45
C ALA A 75 6.61 5.11 -6.27
N THR A 76 6.91 4.00 -5.61
CA THR A 76 6.23 3.53 -4.40
C THR A 76 6.33 4.54 -3.27
N TYR A 77 7.53 5.09 -3.03
CA TYR A 77 7.75 6.15 -2.04
C TYR A 77 6.89 7.39 -2.31
N LEU A 78 6.93 7.92 -3.54
CA LEU A 78 6.18 9.12 -3.91
C LEU A 78 4.66 8.93 -3.81
N LEU A 79 4.17 7.75 -4.18
CA LEU A 79 2.75 7.41 -4.07
C LEU A 79 2.34 7.28 -2.60
N THR A 80 3.15 6.58 -1.81
CA THR A 80 2.92 6.42 -0.36
C THR A 80 2.80 7.77 0.35
N LYS A 81 3.68 8.71 0.06
CA LYS A 81 3.57 10.07 0.63
C LYS A 81 2.22 10.70 0.34
N LYS A 82 1.76 10.63 -0.91
CA LYS A 82 0.45 11.18 -1.30
C LYS A 82 -0.71 10.50 -0.56
N MET A 83 -0.62 9.18 -0.33
CA MET A 83 -1.64 8.45 0.42
C MET A 83 -1.70 8.88 1.88
N ILE A 84 -0.54 9.00 2.53
CA ILE A 84 -0.43 9.43 3.94
C ILE A 84 -0.92 10.88 4.09
N GLU A 85 -0.47 11.79 3.22
CA GLU A 85 -0.90 13.20 3.20
C GLU A 85 -2.41 13.34 2.96
N ALA A 86 -3.02 12.39 2.24
CA ALA A 86 -4.46 12.34 2.01
C ALA A 86 -5.26 11.83 3.21
N GLY A 87 -4.62 11.14 4.17
CA GLY A 87 -5.27 10.64 5.38
C GLY A 87 -5.19 9.13 5.60
N ALA A 88 -4.42 8.38 4.80
CA ALA A 88 -4.17 6.96 5.05
C ALA A 88 -3.25 6.76 6.25
N CYS A 89 -3.58 5.80 7.11
CA CYS A 89 -2.75 5.39 8.25
C CYS A 89 -2.06 4.04 8.02
N ALA A 90 -2.47 3.31 7.01
CA ALA A 90 -1.87 2.05 6.62
C ALA A 90 -1.79 1.93 5.10
N ILE A 91 -0.74 1.26 4.63
CA ILE A 91 -0.49 1.02 3.21
C ILE A 91 -0.40 -0.49 2.98
N GLN A 92 -1.23 -1.00 2.07
CA GLN A 92 -1.12 -2.37 1.61
C GLN A 92 -0.43 -2.39 0.25
N ILE A 93 0.56 -3.26 0.11
CA ILE A 93 1.29 -3.47 -1.14
C ILE A 93 1.48 -4.96 -1.40
N GLU A 94 1.48 -5.37 -2.65
CA GLU A 94 1.71 -6.75 -3.06
C GLU A 94 2.97 -6.91 -3.92
N ASN A 95 3.49 -8.13 -3.97
CA ASN A 95 4.76 -8.45 -4.63
C ASN A 95 4.68 -8.72 -6.13
N GLN A 96 3.59 -8.33 -6.79
CA GLN A 96 3.50 -8.45 -8.25
C GLN A 96 4.39 -7.42 -8.97
N VAL A 97 4.75 -7.74 -10.22
CA VAL A 97 5.38 -6.77 -11.12
C VAL A 97 4.37 -5.70 -11.49
N SER A 98 4.72 -4.42 -11.31
CA SER A 98 3.79 -3.29 -11.42
C SER A 98 3.13 -3.16 -12.80
N ASP A 99 3.88 -3.39 -13.88
CA ASP A 99 3.40 -3.27 -15.26
C ASP A 99 2.74 -4.56 -15.80
N ALA A 100 2.80 -5.65 -15.04
CA ALA A 100 2.14 -6.92 -15.33
C ALA A 100 1.12 -7.32 -14.25
N LYS A 101 0.74 -6.39 -13.38
CA LYS A 101 -0.16 -6.63 -12.25
C LYS A 101 -1.52 -7.08 -12.73
N GLN A 102 -2.03 -8.13 -12.09
CA GLN A 102 -3.34 -8.73 -12.34
C GLN A 102 -4.14 -8.81 -11.04
N CYS A 103 -5.44 -9.06 -11.18
CA CYS A 103 -6.29 -9.38 -10.03
C CYS A 103 -5.76 -10.62 -9.31
N GLY A 104 -5.71 -10.58 -7.97
CA GLY A 104 -5.20 -11.67 -7.14
C GLY A 104 -5.86 -13.04 -7.36
N HIS A 105 -7.08 -13.07 -7.94
CA HIS A 105 -7.79 -14.30 -8.27
C HIS A 105 -7.40 -14.92 -9.62
N GLN A 106 -6.59 -14.23 -10.42
CA GLN A 106 -6.16 -14.71 -11.72
C GLN A 106 -4.88 -15.54 -11.59
N ASP A 107 -4.79 -16.59 -12.43
CA ASP A 107 -3.58 -17.37 -12.58
C ASP A 107 -2.56 -16.65 -13.46
N GLY A 108 -1.29 -17.05 -13.36
CA GLY A 108 -0.23 -16.50 -14.19
C GLY A 108 0.29 -15.15 -13.73
N LYS A 109 0.10 -14.79 -12.48
CA LYS A 109 0.71 -13.58 -11.89
C LYS A 109 2.23 -13.66 -11.95
N VAL A 110 2.87 -12.52 -12.12
CA VAL A 110 4.33 -12.40 -12.12
C VAL A 110 4.76 -11.65 -10.87
N THR A 111 5.59 -12.28 -10.05
CA THR A 111 6.11 -11.68 -8.82
C THR A 111 7.48 -11.04 -9.07
N VAL A 112 7.83 -10.07 -8.21
CA VAL A 112 9.17 -9.48 -8.18
C VAL A 112 10.09 -10.28 -7.26
N PRO A 113 11.42 -10.23 -7.45
CA PRO A 113 12.38 -10.76 -6.49
C PRO A 113 12.17 -10.17 -5.09
N HIS A 114 12.54 -10.95 -4.06
CA HIS A 114 12.36 -10.53 -2.67
C HIS A 114 13.03 -9.20 -2.36
N GLU A 115 14.22 -8.96 -2.90
CA GLU A 115 14.98 -7.71 -2.66
C GLU A 115 14.25 -6.49 -3.20
N ASP A 116 13.65 -6.59 -4.39
CA ASP A 116 12.86 -5.51 -4.97
C ASP A 116 11.60 -5.23 -4.15
N PHE A 117 10.96 -6.28 -3.62
CA PHE A 117 9.82 -6.10 -2.75
C PHE A 117 10.21 -5.48 -1.39
N ILE A 118 11.34 -5.93 -0.81
CA ILE A 118 11.90 -5.34 0.42
C ILE A 118 12.28 -3.88 0.21
N ALA A 119 12.84 -3.52 -0.94
CA ALA A 119 13.15 -2.12 -1.28
C ALA A 119 11.88 -1.27 -1.29
N LYS A 120 10.78 -1.77 -1.87
CA LYS A 120 9.47 -1.09 -1.84
C LYS A 120 8.91 -0.96 -0.42
N LEU A 121 9.01 -2.00 0.41
CA LEU A 121 8.57 -1.94 1.82
C LEU A 121 9.37 -0.91 2.61
N ASN A 122 10.70 -0.85 2.39
CA ASN A 122 11.56 0.16 2.98
C ASN A 122 11.20 1.58 2.52
N ALA A 123 10.86 1.75 1.26
CA ALA A 123 10.40 3.01 0.71
C ALA A 123 9.10 3.51 1.37
N ILE A 124 8.14 2.60 1.61
CA ILE A 124 6.91 2.90 2.36
C ILE A 124 7.25 3.30 3.80
N ARG A 125 8.12 2.53 4.47
CA ARG A 125 8.52 2.85 5.85
C ARG A 125 9.23 4.19 5.94
N TYR A 126 10.10 4.49 4.98
CA TYR A 126 10.78 5.78 4.91
C TYR A 126 9.79 6.94 4.73
N ALA A 127 8.76 6.80 3.87
CA ALA A 127 7.73 7.82 3.69
C ALA A 127 6.96 8.10 4.99
N PHE A 128 6.60 7.08 5.76
CA PHE A 128 5.98 7.25 7.07
C PHE A 128 6.89 8.03 8.03
N LEU A 129 8.16 7.64 8.13
CA LEU A 129 9.13 8.29 9.04
C LEU A 129 9.39 9.75 8.64
N GLU A 130 9.52 10.05 7.35
CA GLU A 130 9.72 11.41 6.85
C GLU A 130 8.54 12.32 7.17
N LEU A 131 7.32 11.80 7.12
CA LEU A 131 6.11 12.54 7.46
C LEU A 131 5.80 12.56 8.97
N GLY A 132 6.66 11.99 9.80
CA GLY A 132 6.51 11.97 11.26
C GLY A 132 5.40 11.03 11.74
N VAL A 133 5.07 10.00 10.97
CA VAL A 133 4.07 8.97 11.31
C VAL A 133 4.79 7.71 11.77
N ASP A 134 5.13 7.65 13.04
CA ASP A 134 5.95 6.56 13.59
C ASP A 134 5.21 5.21 13.71
N ASP A 135 3.89 5.26 13.87
CA ASP A 135 2.98 4.13 14.06
C ASP A 135 2.25 3.69 12.77
N GLY A 136 2.67 4.23 11.61
CA GLY A 136 2.14 3.83 10.32
C GLY A 136 2.29 2.33 10.04
N ILE A 137 1.23 1.70 9.54
CA ILE A 137 1.16 0.25 9.31
C ILE A 137 1.46 -0.08 7.85
N ILE A 138 2.27 -1.11 7.63
CA ILE A 138 2.53 -1.68 6.32
C ILE A 138 1.94 -3.08 6.28
N VAL A 139 1.01 -3.31 5.34
CA VAL A 139 0.45 -4.63 5.05
C VAL A 139 1.17 -5.19 3.83
N ALA A 140 2.15 -6.05 4.07
CA ALA A 140 2.89 -6.74 3.03
C ALA A 140 2.11 -8.00 2.58
N ARG A 141 1.49 -7.91 1.40
CA ARG A 141 0.77 -9.02 0.79
C ARG A 141 1.71 -9.81 -0.13
N THR A 142 1.53 -11.12 -0.18
CA THR A 142 2.15 -11.96 -1.21
C THR A 142 1.09 -12.54 -2.12
N ASP A 143 1.37 -12.51 -3.43
CA ASP A 143 0.60 -13.15 -4.48
C ASP A 143 1.37 -14.34 -5.10
N SER A 144 2.32 -14.91 -4.36
CA SER A 144 3.13 -16.04 -4.83
C SER A 144 2.31 -17.31 -5.00
N GLU A 145 1.24 -17.50 -4.22
CA GLU A 145 0.27 -18.55 -4.48
C GLU A 145 -0.49 -18.27 -5.78
N GLY A 146 -0.44 -19.20 -6.74
CA GLY A 146 -0.99 -19.05 -8.09
C GLY A 146 -0.15 -18.12 -9.00
N ALA A 147 1.07 -17.76 -8.60
CA ALA A 147 2.02 -17.09 -9.49
C ALA A 147 2.77 -18.13 -10.33
N SER A 148 2.80 -17.91 -11.64
CA SER A 148 3.49 -18.82 -12.57
C SER A 148 4.96 -18.46 -12.78
N LEU A 149 5.35 -17.21 -12.53
CA LEU A 149 6.67 -16.69 -12.86
C LEU A 149 7.17 -15.68 -11.84
N THR A 150 8.47 -15.71 -11.58
CA THR A 150 9.18 -14.59 -10.97
C THR A 150 9.90 -13.79 -12.05
N GLN A 151 9.87 -12.47 -11.97
CA GLN A 151 10.56 -11.61 -12.91
C GLN A 151 12.06 -11.96 -12.94
N LYS A 152 12.61 -12.18 -14.14
CA LYS A 152 14.03 -12.42 -14.29
C LYS A 152 14.83 -11.16 -13.98
N LEU A 153 15.80 -11.29 -13.08
CA LEU A 153 16.81 -10.25 -12.91
C LEU A 153 17.76 -10.27 -14.12
N PRO A 154 18.18 -9.10 -14.61
CA PRO A 154 19.28 -9.04 -15.54
C PRO A 154 20.53 -9.55 -14.83
N VAL A 155 21.05 -10.69 -15.27
CA VAL A 155 22.27 -11.27 -14.72
C VAL A 155 23.46 -10.55 -15.34
N SER A 156 24.22 -9.86 -14.49
CA SER A 156 25.54 -9.37 -14.86
C SER A 156 26.54 -10.51 -14.74
N ASN A 157 27.49 -10.59 -15.66
CA ASN A 157 28.62 -11.51 -15.57
C ASN A 157 29.78 -10.93 -14.72
N GLU A 158 29.58 -9.78 -14.09
CA GLU A 158 30.60 -9.15 -13.25
C GLU A 158 30.61 -9.81 -11.86
N PRO A 159 31.78 -10.33 -11.41
CA PRO A 159 31.90 -10.92 -10.08
C PRO A 159 31.60 -9.88 -8.98
N GLY A 160 30.69 -10.23 -8.09
CA GLY A 160 30.33 -9.37 -6.97
C GLY A 160 29.10 -8.48 -7.17
N ASP A 161 28.47 -8.55 -8.33
CA ASP A 161 27.17 -7.93 -8.58
C ASP A 161 26.07 -8.59 -7.71
N LEU A 162 25.11 -7.79 -7.25
CA LEU A 162 23.99 -8.24 -6.43
C LEU A 162 23.19 -9.35 -7.12
N ALA A 163 22.97 -9.25 -8.44
CA ALA A 163 22.28 -10.28 -9.21
C ALA A 163 23.04 -11.63 -9.19
N SER A 164 24.38 -11.60 -9.31
CA SER A 164 25.22 -12.79 -9.23
C SER A 164 25.20 -13.40 -7.81
N GLN A 165 25.14 -12.57 -6.78
CA GLN A 165 25.06 -13.01 -5.37
C GLN A 165 23.69 -13.65 -5.12
N TYR A 166 22.63 -13.09 -5.66
CA TYR A 166 21.27 -13.62 -5.53
C TYR A 166 21.11 -14.98 -6.21
N LEU A 167 21.63 -15.11 -7.42
CA LEU A 167 21.63 -16.40 -8.12
C LEU A 167 22.46 -17.46 -7.39
N ALA A 168 23.63 -17.08 -6.87
CA ALA A 168 24.43 -17.98 -6.07
C ALA A 168 23.74 -18.42 -4.77
N PHE A 169 22.92 -17.54 -4.17
CA PHE A 169 22.10 -17.87 -3.03
C PHE A 169 20.98 -18.87 -3.40
N ILE A 170 20.26 -18.63 -4.49
CA ILE A 170 19.21 -19.55 -4.98
C ILE A 170 19.83 -20.93 -5.31
N GLU A 171 20.94 -20.95 -6.04
CA GLU A 171 21.64 -22.20 -6.38
C GLU A 171 22.17 -22.93 -5.11
N SER A 172 22.59 -22.19 -4.07
CA SER A 172 23.09 -22.79 -2.84
C SER A 172 22.00 -23.42 -1.96
N GLU A 173 20.78 -22.96 -2.08
CA GLU A 173 19.61 -23.49 -1.34
C GLU A 173 18.95 -24.67 -2.06
N GLU A 174 19.54 -25.17 -3.18
CA GLU A 174 18.98 -26.24 -4.02
C GLU A 174 17.54 -25.97 -4.48
N ILE A 175 17.16 -24.69 -4.58
CA ILE A 175 15.87 -24.33 -5.17
C ILE A 175 16.03 -24.51 -6.69
N ASP A 176 15.53 -25.63 -7.21
CA ASP A 176 15.45 -25.80 -8.65
C ASP A 176 14.43 -24.81 -9.21
N ILE A 177 14.92 -23.84 -9.99
CA ILE A 177 14.07 -22.83 -10.63
C ILE A 177 13.05 -23.51 -11.57
N ASN A 178 13.34 -24.72 -12.05
CA ASN A 178 12.41 -25.48 -12.86
C ASN A 178 11.30 -26.14 -12.01
N ASP A 179 11.57 -26.48 -10.75
CA ASP A 179 10.54 -26.99 -9.83
C ASP A 179 9.59 -25.88 -9.36
N ALA A 180 10.04 -24.62 -9.33
CA ALA A 180 9.17 -23.48 -9.04
C ALA A 180 8.19 -23.13 -10.18
N GLU A 181 8.40 -23.68 -11.39
CA GLU A 181 7.48 -23.56 -12.52
C GLU A 181 6.41 -24.68 -12.54
N GLU A 182 6.57 -25.74 -11.73
CA GLU A 182 5.70 -26.93 -11.74
C GLU A 182 4.84 -27.08 -10.47
N ASP A 183 5.15 -26.36 -9.38
CA ASP A 183 4.34 -26.40 -8.15
C ASP A 183 3.38 -25.18 -8.09
N ASP A 184 2.19 -25.38 -8.63
CA ASP A 184 1.00 -24.55 -8.43
C ASP A 184 0.45 -24.61 -6.98
#